data_2dcb2e1c10a458ab96557976f8cf2094
#
_entry.id   2dcb2e1c10a458ab96557976f8cf2094
#
_cell.length_a   1.000
_cell.length_b   1.000
_cell.length_c   1.000
_cell.angle_alpha   90.00
_cell.angle_beta   90.00
_cell.angle_gamma   90.00
#
_symmetry.space_group_name_H-M   'P 1'
#
loop_
_entity.id
_entity.type
_entity.pdbx_description
1 polymer ?
#
loop_
_entity_poly.entity_id
_entity_poly.type
_entity_poly.pdbx_seq_one_letter_code
_entity_poly.pdbx_strand_id
1 'polypeptide(L)'
;ATSDLRMYMADKLGMRKDNEFKVLWVLDFPLFEYAEEDNRWVARHHPFTSPKPDHIRVMINNNPKIENAAEYLKHPYAGIKANAYDMVLNGNEIGGGSIRIFQKELQEKMFAALGMDKEEQQHKFGFLLGAFEYGAPPHGGIAFGFDRLCAILGGSESIRDFIAFPKNNSGRDVMLDAPATIDAKQFEELQIKLDLK
;
A
#
# COMPACT_ATOMS: atom_id res chain seq x y z
N ALA A 1 0.55 -4.91 17.01
CA ALA A 1 0.12 -5.02 18.42
C ALA A 1 -1.09 -5.97 18.60
N THR A 2 -2.29 -5.66 18.06
CA THR A 2 -3.50 -6.50 18.27
C THR A 2 -3.38 -7.87 17.57
N SER A 3 -2.81 -7.90 16.38
CA SER A 3 -2.57 -9.14 15.64
C SER A 3 -1.59 -10.05 16.39
N ASP A 4 -0.49 -9.49 16.87
CA ASP A 4 0.54 -10.24 17.62
C ASP A 4 -0.02 -10.80 18.91
N LEU A 5 -0.82 -10.00 19.63
CA LEU A 5 -1.50 -10.46 20.84
C LEU A 5 -2.47 -11.61 20.54
N ARG A 6 -3.23 -11.51 19.46
CA ARG A 6 -4.15 -12.59 19.03
C ARG A 6 -3.39 -13.87 18.72
N MET A 7 -2.28 -13.79 17.98
CA MET A 7 -1.44 -14.94 17.65
C MET A 7 -0.84 -15.55 18.90
N TYR A 8 -0.22 -14.73 19.76
CA TYR A 8 0.34 -15.17 21.04
C TYR A 8 -0.68 -15.91 21.93
N MET A 9 -1.89 -15.35 22.05
CA MET A 9 -2.95 -15.98 22.85
C MET A 9 -3.44 -17.30 22.23
N ALA A 10 -3.53 -17.36 20.91
CA ALA A 10 -3.93 -18.58 20.20
C ALA A 10 -2.90 -19.70 20.41
N ASP A 11 -1.61 -19.39 20.35
CA ASP A 11 -0.53 -20.33 20.63
C ASP A 11 -0.54 -20.80 22.08
N LYS A 12 -0.65 -19.85 23.03
CA LYS A 12 -0.69 -20.16 24.47
C LYS A 12 -1.87 -21.06 24.87
N LEU A 13 -2.99 -20.94 24.17
CA LEU A 13 -4.18 -21.73 24.41
C LEU A 13 -4.24 -23.01 23.57
N GLY A 14 -3.24 -23.31 22.74
CA GLY A 14 -3.21 -24.49 21.88
C GLY A 14 -4.32 -24.46 20.81
N MET A 15 -4.76 -23.26 20.39
CA MET A 15 -5.83 -23.11 19.41
C MET A 15 -5.34 -23.21 17.97
N ARG A 16 -4.05 -23.02 17.75
CA ARG A 16 -3.44 -23.23 16.44
C ARG A 16 -3.06 -24.70 16.30
N LYS A 17 -3.46 -25.30 15.19
CA LYS A 17 -3.14 -26.69 14.89
C LYS A 17 -2.37 -26.79 13.59
N ASP A 18 -1.42 -27.69 13.56
CA ASP A 18 -0.69 -28.02 12.34
C ASP A 18 -1.65 -28.54 11.27
N ASN A 19 -1.40 -28.17 10.03
CA ASN A 19 -2.21 -28.54 8.85
C ASN A 19 -3.68 -28.04 8.85
N GLU A 20 -4.02 -27.08 9.70
CA GLU A 20 -5.28 -26.34 9.57
C GLU A 20 -5.03 -24.97 8.92
N PHE A 21 -5.81 -24.66 7.87
CA PHE A 21 -5.74 -23.40 7.15
C PHE A 21 -7.00 -22.57 7.42
N LYS A 22 -6.83 -21.45 8.11
CA LYS A 22 -7.92 -20.54 8.49
C LYS A 22 -7.72 -19.19 7.78
N VAL A 23 -8.62 -18.90 6.87
CA VAL A 23 -8.61 -17.67 6.06
C VAL A 23 -9.59 -16.66 6.65
N LEU A 24 -9.22 -15.37 6.60
CA LEU A 24 -10.12 -14.26 6.88
C LEU A 24 -9.78 -13.06 5.98
N TRP A 25 -10.77 -12.18 5.84
CA TRP A 25 -10.59 -10.87 5.21
C TRP A 25 -10.45 -9.78 6.25
N VAL A 26 -9.51 -8.87 6.02
CA VAL A 26 -9.43 -7.58 6.73
C VAL A 26 -9.97 -6.52 5.79
N LEU A 27 -10.96 -5.78 6.27
CA LEU A 27 -11.71 -4.81 5.50
C LEU A 27 -11.77 -3.48 6.28
N ASP A 28 -12.38 -2.47 5.67
CA ASP A 28 -12.70 -1.20 6.34
C ASP A 28 -11.49 -0.37 6.77
N PHE A 29 -10.39 -0.51 6.05
CA PHE A 29 -9.21 0.34 6.27
C PHE A 29 -9.57 1.83 6.16
N PRO A 30 -8.94 2.72 6.95
CA PRO A 30 -9.03 4.14 6.69
C PRO A 30 -8.42 4.47 5.33
N LEU A 31 -9.06 5.38 4.58
CA LEU A 31 -8.55 5.83 3.28
C LEU A 31 -7.36 6.78 3.46
N PHE A 32 -7.47 7.64 4.47
CA PHE A 32 -6.49 8.66 4.80
C PHE A 32 -5.91 8.49 6.19
N GLU A 33 -4.70 8.98 6.36
CA GLU A 33 -4.06 9.28 7.62
C GLU A 33 -3.64 10.76 7.61
N TYR A 34 -3.71 11.42 8.75
CA TYR A 34 -3.28 12.81 8.84
C TYR A 34 -1.84 12.87 9.31
N ALA A 35 -0.96 13.42 8.47
CA ALA A 35 0.44 13.67 8.81
C ALA A 35 0.53 15.02 9.52
N GLU A 36 0.62 15.01 10.85
CA GLU A 36 0.63 16.23 11.68
C GLU A 36 1.85 17.12 11.36
N GLU A 37 3.00 16.51 11.10
CA GLU A 37 4.24 17.22 10.76
C GLU A 37 4.12 17.99 9.44
N ASP A 38 3.44 17.41 8.46
CA ASP A 38 3.24 17.96 7.12
C ASP A 38 1.95 18.79 7.01
N ASN A 39 1.10 18.77 8.04
CA ASN A 39 -0.22 19.41 8.09
C ASN A 39 -1.10 19.06 6.87
N ARG A 40 -1.12 17.76 6.48
CA ARG A 40 -1.86 17.27 5.31
C ARG A 40 -2.34 15.83 5.48
N TRP A 41 -3.32 15.47 4.66
CA TRP A 41 -3.72 14.08 4.49
C TRP A 41 -2.70 13.32 3.65
N VAL A 42 -2.47 12.06 4.04
CA VAL A 42 -1.70 11.09 3.26
C VAL A 42 -2.57 9.86 2.98
N ALA A 43 -2.39 9.22 1.84
CA ALA A 43 -3.09 8.00 1.53
C ALA A 43 -2.54 6.86 2.39
N ARG A 44 -3.43 6.11 3.06
CA ARG A 44 -3.02 4.97 3.89
C ARG A 44 -2.41 3.83 3.04
N HIS A 45 -2.92 3.64 1.83
CA HIS A 45 -2.42 2.66 0.87
C HIS A 45 -1.72 3.35 -0.29
N HIS A 46 -2.49 3.86 -1.25
CA HIS A 46 -1.97 4.60 -2.39
C HIS A 46 -3.08 5.50 -2.99
N PRO A 47 -2.73 6.52 -3.78
CA PRO A 47 -3.67 7.55 -4.25
C PRO A 47 -4.70 7.06 -5.29
N PHE A 48 -4.64 5.82 -5.71
CA PHE A 48 -5.57 5.24 -6.69
C PHE A 48 -6.64 4.34 -6.04
N THR A 49 -6.59 4.16 -4.72
CA THR A 49 -7.58 3.38 -3.98
C THR A 49 -8.89 4.14 -3.90
N SER A 50 -9.99 3.50 -4.32
CA SER A 50 -11.32 4.08 -4.20
C SER A 50 -11.77 4.14 -2.74
N PRO A 51 -12.45 5.21 -2.30
CA PRO A 51 -13.25 5.16 -1.09
C PRO A 51 -14.38 4.13 -1.25
N LYS A 52 -14.94 3.65 -0.14
CA LYS A 52 -16.18 2.86 -0.19
C LYS A 52 -17.31 3.65 -0.84
N PRO A 53 -18.26 2.99 -1.52
CA PRO A 53 -19.31 3.67 -2.28
C PRO A 53 -20.12 4.69 -1.48
N ASP A 54 -20.44 4.37 -0.24
CA ASP A 54 -21.17 5.24 0.70
C ASP A 54 -20.34 6.45 1.16
N HIS A 55 -19.01 6.39 1.06
CA HIS A 55 -18.10 7.47 1.43
C HIS A 55 -17.68 8.37 0.25
N ILE A 56 -17.99 8.02 -0.99
CA ILE A 56 -17.65 8.83 -2.17
C ILE A 56 -18.26 10.23 -2.05
N ARG A 57 -19.53 10.34 -1.65
CA ARG A 57 -20.20 11.63 -1.49
C ARG A 57 -19.57 12.50 -0.39
N VAL A 58 -19.10 11.86 0.68
CA VAL A 58 -18.39 12.57 1.76
C VAL A 58 -17.12 13.22 1.21
N MET A 59 -16.36 12.48 0.40
CA MET A 59 -15.14 12.98 -0.19
C MET A 59 -15.37 14.09 -1.22
N ILE A 60 -16.39 13.95 -2.08
CA ILE A 60 -16.69 14.95 -3.13
C ILE A 60 -17.21 16.26 -2.50
N ASN A 61 -18.08 16.17 -1.49
CA ASN A 61 -18.79 17.32 -0.94
C ASN A 61 -18.02 18.12 0.11
N ASN A 62 -16.90 17.61 0.59
CA ASN A 62 -16.10 18.29 1.60
C ASN A 62 -14.75 18.78 1.07
N ASN A 63 -14.26 19.86 1.66
CA ASN A 63 -12.90 20.36 1.38
C ASN A 63 -11.90 19.60 2.26
N PRO A 64 -10.79 19.07 1.72
CA PRO A 64 -9.79 18.36 2.51
C PRO A 64 -8.98 19.25 3.45
N LYS A 65 -9.03 20.58 3.29
CA LYS A 65 -8.24 21.52 4.07
C LYS A 65 -8.64 21.52 5.53
N ILE A 66 -7.66 21.38 6.41
CA ILE A 66 -7.80 21.48 7.87
C ILE A 66 -7.22 22.82 8.31
N GLU A 67 -8.03 23.58 9.07
CA GLU A 67 -7.60 24.87 9.63
C GLU A 67 -6.83 24.69 10.94
N ASN A 68 -7.21 23.70 11.73
CA ASN A 68 -6.57 23.37 13.01
C ASN A 68 -6.19 21.88 13.06
N ALA A 69 -4.89 21.60 13.00
CA ALA A 69 -4.34 20.24 13.02
C ALA A 69 -4.86 19.40 14.21
N ALA A 70 -5.05 20.00 15.40
CA ALA A 70 -5.53 19.29 16.58
C ALA A 70 -6.99 18.78 16.43
N GLU A 71 -7.71 19.20 15.40
CA GLU A 71 -9.10 18.84 15.15
C GLU A 71 -9.30 17.87 13.98
N TYR A 72 -8.22 17.33 13.42
CA TYR A 72 -8.31 16.46 12.24
C TYR A 72 -9.27 15.27 12.42
N LEU A 73 -9.38 14.72 13.64
CA LEU A 73 -10.30 13.62 13.94
C LEU A 73 -11.78 14.00 13.78
N LYS A 74 -12.13 15.29 13.88
CA LYS A 74 -13.49 15.78 13.66
C LYS A 74 -13.79 16.05 12.19
N HIS A 75 -12.74 16.06 11.35
CA HIS A 75 -12.89 16.31 9.93
C HIS A 75 -13.58 15.13 9.23
N PRO A 76 -14.50 15.37 8.27
CA PRO A 76 -15.19 14.29 7.56
C PRO A 76 -14.23 13.26 6.90
N TYR A 77 -13.05 13.68 6.48
CA TYR A 77 -12.04 12.80 5.85
C TYR A 77 -11.46 11.77 6.81
N ALA A 78 -11.39 12.03 8.10
CA ALA A 78 -10.90 11.08 9.09
C ALA A 78 -11.75 9.78 9.16
N GLY A 79 -13.04 9.88 8.80
CA GLY A 79 -13.97 8.75 8.80
C GLY A 79 -14.07 8.01 7.47
N ILE A 80 -13.41 8.49 6.41
CA ILE A 80 -13.52 7.85 5.08
C ILE A 80 -12.80 6.52 5.08
N LYS A 81 -13.51 5.46 4.68
CA LYS A 81 -12.97 4.11 4.55
C LYS A 81 -12.60 3.79 3.10
N ALA A 82 -11.47 3.11 2.95
CA ALA A 82 -10.99 2.58 1.68
C ALA A 82 -11.79 1.37 1.25
N ASN A 83 -11.99 1.22 -0.05
CA ASN A 83 -12.48 -0.01 -0.68
C ASN A 83 -11.27 -0.92 -0.97
N ALA A 84 -10.53 -1.21 0.11
CA ALA A 84 -9.35 -2.06 0.13
C ALA A 84 -9.63 -3.29 0.99
N TYR A 85 -8.87 -4.35 0.75
CA TYR A 85 -9.03 -5.63 1.41
C TYR A 85 -7.72 -6.40 1.43
N ASP A 86 -7.44 -7.05 2.55
CA ASP A 86 -6.33 -7.97 2.71
C ASP A 86 -6.85 -9.37 3.06
N MET A 87 -6.26 -10.38 2.45
CA MET A 87 -6.49 -11.78 2.80
C MET A 87 -5.42 -12.25 3.77
N VAL A 88 -5.87 -12.78 4.89
CA VAL A 88 -5.00 -13.29 5.95
C VAL A 88 -5.20 -14.79 6.09
N LEU A 89 -4.12 -15.55 6.11
CA LEU A 89 -4.09 -16.99 6.33
C LEU A 89 -3.25 -17.29 7.57
N ASN A 90 -3.86 -17.94 8.56
CA ASN A 90 -3.21 -18.30 9.82
C ASN A 90 -2.46 -17.14 10.50
N GLY A 91 -3.04 -15.93 10.42
CA GLY A 91 -2.45 -14.73 11.00
C GLY A 91 -1.44 -13.98 10.13
N ASN A 92 -1.11 -14.51 8.96
CA ASN A 92 -0.22 -13.86 8.00
C ASN A 92 -1.01 -13.30 6.82
N GLU A 93 -0.76 -12.05 6.45
CA GLU A 93 -1.26 -11.48 5.22
C GLU A 93 -0.64 -12.22 4.03
N ILE A 94 -1.46 -12.83 3.21
CA ILE A 94 -1.04 -13.56 2.01
C ILE A 94 -1.33 -12.83 0.71
N GLY A 95 -2.15 -11.80 0.76
CA GLY A 95 -2.45 -10.98 -0.39
C GLY A 95 -3.32 -9.81 -0.04
N GLY A 96 -3.21 -8.75 -0.80
CA GLY A 96 -4.00 -7.54 -0.62
C GLY A 96 -4.31 -6.84 -1.93
N GLY A 97 -5.31 -5.99 -1.89
CA GLY A 97 -5.76 -5.26 -3.05
C GLY A 97 -6.80 -4.19 -2.76
N SER A 98 -7.27 -3.58 -3.81
CA SER A 98 -8.35 -2.59 -3.70
C SER A 98 -9.13 -2.44 -4.99
N ILE A 99 -10.34 -1.92 -4.87
CA ILE A 99 -11.04 -1.32 -6.00
C ILE A 99 -10.40 0.04 -6.29
N ARG A 100 -10.18 0.32 -7.55
CA ARG A 100 -9.49 1.53 -8.00
C ARG A 100 -10.48 2.64 -8.31
N ILE A 101 -10.02 3.88 -8.17
CA ILE A 101 -10.73 5.03 -8.73
C ILE A 101 -10.61 4.93 -10.26
N PHE A 102 -11.73 5.06 -10.94
CA PHE A 102 -11.82 5.09 -12.41
C PHE A 102 -12.53 6.34 -12.94
N GLN A 103 -13.01 7.18 -12.04
CA GLN A 103 -13.70 8.43 -12.35
C GLN A 103 -12.73 9.59 -12.18
N LYS A 104 -12.56 10.40 -13.23
CA LYS A 104 -11.64 11.54 -13.24
C LYS A 104 -11.87 12.50 -12.07
N GLU A 105 -13.13 12.92 -11.86
CA GLU A 105 -13.47 13.85 -10.78
C GLU A 105 -13.07 13.34 -9.40
N LEU A 106 -13.33 12.06 -9.12
CA LEU A 106 -12.97 11.46 -7.84
C LEU A 106 -11.44 11.34 -7.66
N GLN A 107 -10.71 11.06 -8.77
CA GLN A 107 -9.26 11.00 -8.74
C GLN A 107 -8.63 12.38 -8.51
N GLU A 108 -9.16 13.43 -9.14
CA GLU A 108 -8.71 14.80 -8.90
C GLU A 108 -8.95 15.23 -7.45
N LYS A 109 -10.10 14.84 -6.87
CA LYS A 109 -10.39 15.07 -5.44
C LYS A 109 -9.42 14.32 -4.52
N MET A 110 -9.06 13.09 -4.86
CA MET A 110 -8.06 12.32 -4.12
C MET A 110 -6.71 13.04 -4.15
N PHE A 111 -6.22 13.44 -5.31
CA PHE A 111 -4.95 14.16 -5.43
C PHE A 111 -4.97 15.49 -4.68
N ALA A 112 -6.06 16.25 -4.77
CA ALA A 112 -6.22 17.50 -4.02
C ALA A 112 -6.19 17.26 -2.49
N ALA A 113 -6.78 16.16 -2.01
CA ALA A 113 -6.73 15.78 -0.61
C ALA A 113 -5.30 15.48 -0.14
N LEU A 114 -4.45 14.95 -1.02
CA LEU A 114 -3.04 14.69 -0.77
C LEU A 114 -2.14 15.91 -0.94
N GLY A 115 -2.72 17.08 -1.22
CA GLY A 115 -2.01 18.35 -1.33
C GLY A 115 -1.48 18.67 -2.72
N MET A 116 -1.82 17.89 -3.75
CA MET A 116 -1.40 18.18 -5.13
C MET A 116 -2.33 19.22 -5.75
N ASP A 117 -1.76 20.32 -6.25
CA ASP A 117 -2.49 21.29 -7.07
C ASP A 117 -2.74 20.75 -8.50
N LYS A 118 -3.52 21.48 -9.28
CA LYS A 118 -3.90 21.03 -10.64
C LYS A 118 -2.71 20.94 -11.60
N GLU A 119 -1.73 21.80 -11.46
CA GLU A 119 -0.53 21.79 -12.30
C GLU A 119 0.31 20.53 -12.00
N GLU A 120 0.52 20.23 -10.73
CA GLU A 120 1.22 19.04 -10.26
C GLU A 120 0.48 17.74 -10.67
N GLN A 121 -0.86 17.71 -10.54
CA GLN A 121 -1.68 16.61 -10.99
C GLN A 121 -1.51 16.35 -12.50
N GLN A 122 -1.54 17.42 -13.30
CA GLN A 122 -1.36 17.32 -14.75
C GLN A 122 0.06 16.88 -15.12
N HIS A 123 1.06 17.41 -14.43
CA HIS A 123 2.46 17.06 -14.69
C HIS A 123 2.77 15.59 -14.36
N LYS A 124 2.31 15.11 -13.19
CA LYS A 124 2.60 13.75 -12.72
C LYS A 124 1.67 12.67 -13.28
N PHE A 125 0.38 12.99 -13.44
CA PHE A 125 -0.69 12.03 -13.72
C PHE A 125 -1.61 12.44 -14.87
N GLY A 126 -1.21 13.43 -15.68
CA GLY A 126 -2.03 13.94 -16.80
C GLY A 126 -2.41 12.85 -17.80
N PHE A 127 -1.51 11.89 -18.06
CA PHE A 127 -1.80 10.74 -18.92
C PHE A 127 -2.93 9.86 -18.36
N LEU A 128 -2.96 9.62 -17.03
CA LEU A 128 -3.98 8.83 -16.37
C LEU A 128 -5.33 9.57 -16.33
N LEU A 129 -5.31 10.85 -15.94
CA LEU A 129 -6.51 11.68 -15.93
C LEU A 129 -7.12 11.84 -17.32
N GLY A 130 -6.26 11.99 -18.35
CA GLY A 130 -6.68 12.00 -19.75
C GLY A 130 -7.28 10.67 -20.19
N ALA A 131 -6.70 9.53 -19.79
CA ALA A 131 -7.26 8.23 -20.10
C ALA A 131 -8.67 8.03 -19.49
N PHE A 132 -8.92 8.57 -18.30
CA PHE A 132 -10.23 8.50 -17.66
C PHE A 132 -11.33 9.29 -18.42
N GLU A 133 -10.96 10.29 -19.21
CA GLU A 133 -11.90 11.02 -20.08
C GLU A 133 -12.49 10.14 -21.19
N TYR A 134 -11.78 9.10 -21.61
CA TYR A 134 -12.26 8.13 -22.60
C TYR A 134 -13.09 6.99 -21.98
N GLY A 135 -13.30 7.00 -20.67
CA GLY A 135 -14.14 6.04 -19.97
C GLY A 135 -13.38 4.80 -19.51
N ALA A 136 -12.67 4.88 -18.38
CA ALA A 136 -12.10 3.71 -17.76
C ALA A 136 -13.19 2.83 -17.13
N PRO A 137 -13.14 1.48 -17.27
CA PRO A 137 -14.07 0.60 -16.60
C PRO A 137 -13.79 0.54 -15.10
N PRO A 138 -14.77 0.18 -14.26
CA PRO A 138 -14.52 -0.24 -12.91
C PRO A 138 -13.48 -1.37 -12.89
N HIS A 139 -12.46 -1.22 -12.08
CA HIS A 139 -11.38 -2.20 -12.00
C HIS A 139 -10.82 -2.30 -10.58
N GLY A 140 -10.17 -3.38 -10.31
CA GLY A 140 -9.52 -3.70 -9.06
C GLY A 140 -8.77 -5.01 -9.18
N GLY A 141 -8.17 -5.45 -8.10
CA GLY A 141 -7.43 -6.71 -8.10
C GLY A 141 -6.86 -7.05 -6.75
N ILE A 142 -6.24 -8.21 -6.68
CA ILE A 142 -5.51 -8.69 -5.52
C ILE A 142 -4.16 -9.23 -5.98
N ALA A 143 -3.11 -8.95 -5.23
CA ALA A 143 -1.79 -9.54 -5.43
C ALA A 143 -1.46 -10.45 -4.26
N PHE A 144 -0.99 -11.66 -4.55
CA PHE A 144 -0.60 -12.63 -3.55
C PHE A 144 0.93 -12.66 -3.37
N GLY A 145 1.38 -12.74 -2.12
CA GLY A 145 2.76 -13.04 -1.79
C GLY A 145 3.05 -14.53 -1.99
N PHE A 146 3.49 -14.91 -3.19
CA PHE A 146 3.64 -16.32 -3.57
C PHE A 146 4.60 -17.08 -2.64
N ASP A 147 5.76 -16.52 -2.34
CA ASP A 147 6.74 -17.15 -1.45
C ASP A 147 6.17 -17.35 -0.03
N ARG A 148 5.40 -16.38 0.46
CA ARG A 148 4.73 -16.48 1.76
C ARG A 148 3.68 -17.58 1.77
N LEU A 149 2.89 -17.67 0.71
CA LEU A 149 1.89 -18.72 0.55
C LEU A 149 2.56 -20.10 0.52
N CYS A 150 3.64 -20.25 -0.24
CA CYS A 150 4.42 -21.49 -0.29
C CYS A 150 4.99 -21.86 1.09
N ALA A 151 5.54 -20.90 1.83
CA ALA A 151 6.07 -21.12 3.17
C ALA A 151 4.99 -21.63 4.14
N ILE A 152 3.82 -20.98 4.16
CA ILE A 152 2.69 -21.39 5.02
C ILE A 152 2.20 -22.80 4.66
N LEU A 153 2.04 -23.11 3.37
CA LEU A 153 1.63 -24.43 2.91
C LEU A 153 2.70 -25.50 3.19
N GLY A 154 3.96 -25.11 3.19
CA GLY A 154 5.10 -25.96 3.54
C GLY A 154 5.35 -26.09 5.05
N GLY A 155 4.52 -25.43 5.90
CA GLY A 155 4.63 -25.51 7.35
C GLY A 155 5.82 -24.75 7.95
N SER A 156 6.32 -23.71 7.25
CA SER A 156 7.45 -22.89 7.71
C SER A 156 7.01 -21.46 8.05
N GLU A 157 7.58 -20.91 9.11
CA GLU A 157 7.40 -19.50 9.48
C GLU A 157 8.31 -18.56 8.66
N SER A 158 9.37 -19.12 8.05
CA SER A 158 10.35 -18.36 7.26
C SER A 158 10.15 -18.58 5.76
N ILE A 159 10.12 -17.48 5.01
CA ILE A 159 10.08 -17.54 3.54
C ILE A 159 11.44 -17.87 2.91
N ARG A 160 12.53 -17.86 3.67
CA ARG A 160 13.91 -18.02 3.14
C ARG A 160 14.13 -19.31 2.40
N ASP A 161 13.52 -20.40 2.87
CA ASP A 161 13.62 -21.73 2.26
C ASP A 161 12.71 -21.88 1.01
N PHE A 162 11.86 -20.88 0.74
CA PHE A 162 10.90 -20.88 -0.37
C PHE A 162 11.22 -19.83 -1.43
N ILE A 163 12.17 -18.93 -1.18
CA ILE A 163 12.68 -17.97 -2.17
C ILE A 163 13.78 -18.66 -2.97
N ALA A 164 13.65 -18.66 -4.30
CA ALA A 164 14.61 -19.34 -5.18
C ALA A 164 16.05 -18.81 -5.05
N PHE A 165 16.20 -17.49 -4.82
CA PHE A 165 17.50 -16.81 -4.72
C PHE A 165 17.51 -15.84 -3.53
N PRO A 166 17.59 -16.36 -2.27
CA PRO A 166 17.56 -15.52 -1.09
C PRO A 166 18.87 -14.74 -0.96
N LYS A 167 18.74 -13.49 -0.51
CA LYS A 167 19.92 -12.69 -0.13
C LYS A 167 20.48 -13.16 1.21
N ASN A 168 21.81 -13.05 1.35
CA ASN A 168 22.46 -13.36 2.61
C ASN A 168 22.25 -12.26 3.68
N ASN A 169 22.82 -12.45 4.88
CA ASN A 169 22.66 -11.50 5.98
C ASN A 169 23.28 -10.11 5.71
N SER A 170 24.19 -10.01 4.73
CA SER A 170 24.76 -8.74 4.27
C SER A 170 23.95 -8.09 3.16
N GLY A 171 22.75 -8.60 2.85
CA GLY A 171 21.90 -8.11 1.77
C GLY A 171 22.43 -8.43 0.37
N ARG A 172 23.41 -9.33 0.26
CA ARG A 172 24.04 -9.68 -1.00
C ARG A 172 23.29 -10.84 -1.67
N ASP A 173 23.02 -10.71 -2.95
CA ASP A 173 22.59 -11.80 -3.80
C ASP A 173 23.82 -12.60 -4.24
N VAL A 174 23.96 -13.82 -3.71
CA VAL A 174 25.12 -14.66 -3.98
C VAL A 174 25.06 -15.37 -5.34
N MET A 175 23.89 -15.42 -5.95
CA MET A 175 23.70 -15.99 -7.29
C MET A 175 24.14 -15.02 -8.39
N LEU A 176 23.77 -13.75 -8.25
CA LEU A 176 24.06 -12.69 -9.21
C LEU A 176 25.33 -11.90 -8.88
N ASP A 177 25.96 -12.20 -7.74
CA ASP A 177 27.08 -11.44 -7.18
C ASP A 177 26.77 -9.93 -7.01
N ALA A 178 25.51 -9.62 -6.66
CA ALA A 178 25.04 -8.24 -6.49
C ALA A 178 24.98 -7.83 -5.00
N PRO A 179 25.21 -6.54 -4.66
CA PRO A 179 25.54 -5.43 -5.56
C PRO A 179 26.97 -5.52 -6.12
N ALA A 180 27.15 -5.07 -7.33
CA ALA A 180 28.43 -4.96 -8.02
C ALA A 180 28.79 -3.47 -8.26
N THR A 181 30.05 -3.21 -8.57
CA THR A 181 30.50 -1.87 -8.96
C THR A 181 29.97 -1.50 -10.33
N ILE A 182 29.67 -0.22 -10.52
CA ILE A 182 29.24 0.35 -11.79
C ILE A 182 30.48 0.85 -12.53
N ASP A 183 30.55 0.60 -13.84
CA ASP A 183 31.64 1.06 -14.67
C ASP A 183 31.67 2.60 -14.78
N ALA A 184 32.89 3.16 -14.77
CA ALA A 184 33.09 4.61 -14.88
C ALA A 184 32.41 5.23 -16.12
N LYS A 185 32.39 4.47 -17.23
CA LYS A 185 31.73 4.87 -18.48
C LYS A 185 30.23 5.11 -18.30
N GLN A 186 29.55 4.31 -17.50
CA GLN A 186 28.11 4.49 -17.21
C GLN A 186 27.85 5.78 -16.42
N PHE A 187 28.73 6.13 -15.49
CA PHE A 187 28.65 7.43 -14.79
C PHE A 187 28.83 8.61 -15.76
N GLU A 188 29.76 8.52 -16.71
CA GLU A 188 29.97 9.54 -17.72
C GLU A 188 28.76 9.69 -18.65
N GLU A 189 28.21 8.58 -19.16
CA GLU A 189 27.03 8.57 -20.03
C GLU A 189 25.79 9.17 -19.35
N LEU A 190 25.61 8.90 -18.06
CA LEU A 190 24.49 9.41 -17.26
C LEU A 190 24.75 10.81 -16.68
N GLN A 191 25.97 11.36 -16.84
CA GLN A 191 26.40 12.63 -16.24
C GLN A 191 26.23 12.67 -14.70
N ILE A 192 26.46 11.53 -14.03
CA ILE A 192 26.34 11.38 -12.59
C ILE A 192 27.73 11.32 -11.99
N LYS A 193 27.90 11.96 -10.81
CA LYS A 193 29.11 11.86 -9.98
C LYS A 193 28.76 11.27 -8.63
N LEU A 194 29.66 10.39 -8.13
CA LEU A 194 29.60 9.94 -6.74
C LEU A 194 30.11 11.05 -5.81
N ASP A 195 29.28 11.48 -4.87
CA ASP A 195 29.67 12.35 -3.77
C ASP A 195 29.80 11.49 -2.50
N LEU A 196 30.97 10.87 -2.37
CA LEU A 196 31.31 10.08 -1.17
C LEU A 196 31.80 11.04 -0.09
N LYS A 197 30.98 11.24 0.95
CA LYS A 197 31.37 11.95 2.18
C LYS A 197 32.10 11.02 3.12
#